data_84bf92ad4b12d60e9768f128ef8f7529
#
_entry.id   84bf92ad4b12d60e9768f128ef8f7529
#
_cell.length_a   1.000
_cell.length_b   1.000
_cell.length_c   1.000
_cell.angle_alpha   90.00
_cell.angle_beta   90.00
_cell.angle_gamma   90.00
#
_symmetry.space_group_name_H-M   'P 1'
#
loop_
_entity.id
_entity.type
_entity.pdbx_description
1 polymer ?
#
loop_
_entity_poly.entity_id
_entity_poly.type
_entity_poly.pdbx_seq_one_letter_code
_entity_poly.pdbx_strand_id
1 'polypeptide(L)'
;LVGLEDGFFDHVIMSLSLQAMHNTQGILHEMLRVGREAVVSFPNFGYWRHRQSILNGRMPVSESLPHQWFNTPNVRFFTIADFDALCEMNGIAVRERLAFDEGKLMLDEPNFLASVAVYRLGRNG
;
A
#
# COMPACT_ATOMS: atom_id res chain seq x y z
N LEU A 1 -12.03 -4.56 14.20
CA LEU A 1 -12.75 -5.67 13.56
C LEU A 1 -12.98 -6.85 14.52
N VAL A 2 -12.68 -6.65 15.79
CA VAL A 2 -12.94 -7.64 16.84
C VAL A 2 -14.45 -7.87 16.95
N GLY A 3 -14.84 -9.14 17.04
CA GLY A 3 -16.24 -9.53 17.15
C GLY A 3 -16.95 -9.82 15.84
N LEU A 4 -16.31 -9.57 14.70
CA LEU A 4 -16.87 -9.92 13.40
C LEU A 4 -16.46 -11.33 13.00
N GLU A 5 -17.40 -12.04 12.35
CA GLU A 5 -17.15 -13.39 11.86
C GLU A 5 -16.20 -13.40 10.67
N ASP A 6 -15.52 -14.53 10.47
CA ASP A 6 -14.69 -14.75 9.30
C ASP A 6 -15.52 -14.66 8.02
N GLY A 7 -15.03 -13.93 7.03
CA GLY A 7 -15.71 -13.79 5.76
C GLY A 7 -17.05 -13.03 5.82
N PHE A 8 -17.25 -12.23 6.87
CA PHE A 8 -18.48 -11.47 7.05
C PHE A 8 -18.75 -10.51 5.88
N PHE A 9 -17.70 -9.92 5.33
CA PHE A 9 -17.79 -9.01 4.19
C PHE A 9 -17.24 -9.67 2.93
N ASP A 10 -17.75 -9.31 1.76
CA ASP A 10 -17.15 -9.71 0.49
C ASP A 10 -15.85 -8.96 0.26
N HIS A 11 -15.83 -7.64 0.53
CA HIS A 11 -14.66 -6.80 0.38
C HIS A 11 -14.48 -5.91 1.59
N VAL A 12 -13.22 -5.69 1.98
CA VAL A 12 -12.82 -4.68 2.97
C VAL A 12 -11.85 -3.74 2.29
N ILE A 13 -12.08 -2.43 2.40
CA ILE A 13 -11.30 -1.42 1.68
C ILE A 13 -10.56 -0.54 2.66
N MET A 14 -9.27 -0.35 2.43
CA MET A 14 -8.43 0.61 3.15
C MET A 14 -7.73 1.51 2.14
N SER A 15 -8.18 2.74 2.03
CA SER A 15 -7.70 3.69 1.02
C SER A 15 -6.67 4.63 1.61
N LEU A 16 -5.44 4.62 1.04
CA LEU A 16 -4.33 5.53 1.39
C LEU A 16 -4.07 5.64 2.89
N SER A 17 -4.25 4.55 3.63
CA SER A 17 -4.13 4.53 5.10
C SER A 17 -3.14 3.51 5.62
N LEU A 18 -2.73 2.54 4.80
CA LEU A 18 -1.87 1.44 5.24
C LEU A 18 -0.53 1.94 5.80
N GLN A 19 0.02 2.99 5.18
CA GLN A 19 1.30 3.59 5.59
C GLN A 19 1.22 4.26 6.97
N ALA A 20 0.02 4.54 7.47
CA ALA A 20 -0.20 5.15 8.80
C ALA A 20 -0.46 4.09 9.89
N MET A 21 -0.47 2.80 9.54
CA MET A 21 -0.74 1.72 10.47
C MET A 21 0.52 1.19 11.11
N HIS A 22 0.53 1.05 12.44
CA HIS A 22 1.68 0.52 13.18
C HIS A 22 1.84 -0.98 12.98
N ASN A 23 0.74 -1.72 12.95
CA ASN A 23 0.75 -3.18 12.79
C ASN A 23 0.23 -3.56 11.41
N THR A 24 1.05 -3.35 10.39
CA THR A 24 0.69 -3.59 8.98
C THR A 24 0.28 -5.04 8.74
N GLN A 25 1.08 -6.01 9.22
CA GLN A 25 0.78 -7.42 9.01
C GLN A 25 -0.52 -7.82 9.70
N GLY A 26 -0.70 -7.39 10.93
CA GLY A 26 -1.90 -7.71 11.70
C GLY A 26 -3.17 -7.17 11.06
N ILE A 27 -3.13 -5.94 10.57
CA ILE A 27 -4.33 -5.36 9.93
C ILE A 27 -4.66 -6.05 8.61
N LEU A 28 -3.66 -6.43 7.83
CA LEU A 28 -3.89 -7.17 6.58
C LEU A 28 -4.52 -8.53 6.84
N HIS A 29 -4.01 -9.28 7.83
CA HIS A 29 -4.59 -10.57 8.20
C HIS A 29 -6.01 -10.43 8.71
N GLU A 30 -6.30 -9.38 9.50
CA GLU A 30 -7.65 -9.13 10.02
C GLU A 30 -8.61 -8.74 8.89
N MET A 31 -8.18 -7.90 7.95
CA MET A 31 -8.99 -7.56 6.78
C MET A 31 -9.35 -8.80 5.97
N LEU A 32 -8.40 -9.71 5.79
CA LEU A 32 -8.61 -10.94 5.02
C LEU A 32 -9.34 -12.01 5.84
N ARG A 33 -9.42 -11.87 7.16
CA ARG A 33 -10.26 -12.74 7.99
C ARG A 33 -11.73 -12.37 7.84
N VAL A 34 -12.07 -11.09 7.98
CA VAL A 34 -13.46 -10.63 7.94
C VAL A 34 -13.97 -10.42 6.52
N GLY A 35 -13.08 -10.16 5.57
CA GLY A 35 -13.42 -9.99 4.16
C GLY A 35 -12.90 -11.15 3.32
N ARG A 36 -13.62 -11.50 2.28
CA ARG A 36 -13.15 -12.49 1.29
C ARG A 36 -11.98 -11.92 0.50
N GLU A 37 -12.06 -10.64 0.20
CA GLU A 37 -11.00 -9.88 -0.46
C GLU A 37 -10.78 -8.58 0.27
N ALA A 38 -9.56 -8.06 0.19
CA ALA A 38 -9.20 -6.75 0.70
C ALA A 38 -8.69 -5.88 -0.45
N VAL A 39 -9.10 -4.62 -0.45
CA VAL A 39 -8.57 -3.62 -1.40
C VAL A 39 -7.80 -2.60 -0.58
N VAL A 40 -6.51 -2.46 -0.88
CA VAL A 40 -5.66 -1.48 -0.19
C VAL A 40 -5.00 -0.58 -1.23
N SER A 41 -4.80 0.68 -0.85
CA SER A 41 -4.03 1.61 -1.65
C SER A 41 -3.03 2.34 -0.76
N PHE A 42 -1.89 2.72 -1.34
CA PHE A 42 -0.85 3.42 -0.61
C PHE A 42 0.00 4.26 -1.56
N PRO A 43 0.64 5.33 -1.05
CA PRO A 43 1.62 6.06 -1.84
C PRO A 43 2.89 5.21 -1.99
N ASN A 44 3.40 5.13 -3.21
CA ASN A 44 4.61 4.36 -3.50
C ASN A 44 5.85 5.22 -3.19
N PHE A 45 6.58 4.88 -2.15
CA PHE A 45 7.80 5.60 -1.79
C PHE A 45 8.93 5.39 -2.82
N GLY A 46 8.83 4.34 -3.65
CA GLY A 46 9.80 4.05 -4.71
C GLY A 46 9.65 4.92 -5.96
N TYR A 47 8.63 5.78 -6.03
CA TYR A 47 8.40 6.69 -7.14
C TYR A 47 9.64 7.53 -7.41
N TRP A 48 10.01 7.72 -8.69
CA TRP A 48 11.29 8.34 -9.07
C TRP A 48 11.51 9.73 -8.48
N ARG A 49 10.45 10.52 -8.32
CA ARG A 49 10.58 11.85 -7.69
C ARG A 49 10.94 11.76 -6.23
N HIS A 50 10.43 10.72 -5.52
CA HIS A 50 10.80 10.48 -4.14
C HIS A 50 12.27 10.07 -4.02
N ARG A 51 12.74 9.21 -4.93
CA ARG A 51 14.15 8.81 -4.98
C ARG A 51 15.06 10.02 -5.26
N GLN A 52 14.62 10.90 -6.16
CA GLN A 52 15.37 12.11 -6.48
C GLN A 52 15.51 13.02 -5.27
N SER A 53 14.42 13.19 -4.48
CA SER A 53 14.47 13.98 -3.24
C SER A 53 15.49 13.43 -2.26
N ILE A 54 15.50 12.11 -2.05
CA ILE A 54 16.45 11.44 -1.16
C ILE A 54 17.87 11.62 -1.67
N LEU A 55 18.11 11.46 -2.97
CA LEU A 55 19.43 11.69 -3.57
C LEU A 55 19.92 13.13 -3.35
N ASN A 56 18.99 14.08 -3.30
CA ASN A 56 19.30 15.49 -3.01
C ASN A 56 19.38 15.79 -1.51
N GLY A 57 19.28 14.76 -0.67
CA GLY A 57 19.41 14.90 0.78
C GLY A 57 18.16 15.43 1.48
N ARG A 58 16.97 15.33 0.88
CA ARG A 58 15.70 15.83 1.43
C ARG A 58 14.66 14.72 1.49
N MET A 59 13.82 14.76 2.54
CA MET A 59 12.66 13.87 2.60
C MET A 59 11.63 14.31 1.56
N PRO A 60 11.00 13.36 0.83
CA PRO A 60 10.09 13.70 -0.25
C PRO A 60 8.79 14.32 0.25
N VAL A 61 8.32 15.33 -0.49
CA VAL A 61 6.99 15.89 -0.38
C VAL A 61 6.42 15.94 -1.79
N SER A 62 5.25 15.37 -1.99
CA SER A 62 4.62 15.29 -3.29
C SER A 62 3.11 15.24 -3.14
N GLU A 63 2.38 15.14 -4.24
CA GLU A 63 0.93 15.00 -4.20
C GLU A 63 0.51 13.74 -3.43
N SER A 64 1.23 12.62 -3.60
CA SER A 64 0.95 11.37 -2.88
C SER A 64 1.52 11.33 -1.47
N LEU A 65 2.51 12.17 -1.15
CA LEU A 65 3.11 12.33 0.17
C LEU A 65 3.10 13.81 0.54
N PRO A 66 1.92 14.38 0.88
CA PRO A 66 1.78 15.84 1.00
C PRO A 66 2.29 16.43 2.31
N HIS A 67 2.67 15.61 3.28
CA HIS A 67 3.08 16.09 4.61
C HIS A 67 4.59 16.27 4.70
N GLN A 68 5.03 17.23 5.53
CA GLN A 68 6.43 17.36 5.91
C GLN A 68 6.81 16.23 6.87
N TRP A 69 8.12 15.92 6.95
CA TRP A 69 8.60 14.82 7.79
C TRP A 69 8.20 14.99 9.26
N PHE A 70 8.07 16.23 9.74
CA PHE A 70 7.82 16.51 11.15
C PHE A 70 6.34 16.56 11.51
N ASN A 71 5.43 16.55 10.54
CA ASN A 71 3.98 16.56 10.81
C ASN A 71 3.20 15.47 10.07
N THR A 72 3.91 14.53 9.43
CA THR A 72 3.26 13.44 8.71
C THR A 72 2.62 12.44 9.68
N PRO A 73 1.39 11.98 9.40
CA PRO A 73 0.80 10.86 10.13
C PRO A 73 1.37 9.51 9.70
N ASN A 74 2.18 9.48 8.64
CA ASN A 74 2.73 8.24 8.09
C ASN A 74 3.85 7.72 8.99
N VAL A 75 3.74 6.45 9.40
CA VAL A 75 4.75 5.78 10.23
C VAL A 75 5.48 4.68 9.47
N ARG A 76 5.02 4.35 8.26
CA ARG A 76 5.65 3.36 7.38
C ARG A 76 5.88 3.98 6.01
N PHE A 77 7.08 3.81 5.50
CA PHE A 77 7.43 4.20 4.13
C PHE A 77 7.87 2.94 3.42
N PHE A 78 7.21 2.61 2.32
CA PHE A 78 7.50 1.38 1.61
C PHE A 78 7.20 1.54 0.11
N THR A 79 7.76 0.64 -0.66
CA THR A 79 7.65 0.64 -2.11
C THR A 79 6.70 -0.46 -2.56
N ILE A 80 6.32 -0.44 -3.83
CA ILE A 80 5.56 -1.53 -4.45
C ILE A 80 6.31 -2.86 -4.30
N ALA A 81 7.63 -2.85 -4.55
CA ALA A 81 8.44 -4.05 -4.39
C ALA A 81 8.44 -4.59 -2.96
N ASP A 82 8.48 -3.69 -1.97
CA ASP A 82 8.41 -4.09 -0.56
C ASP A 82 7.06 -4.71 -0.22
N PHE A 83 5.98 -4.13 -0.71
CA PHE A 83 4.64 -4.65 -0.45
C PHE A 83 4.42 -6.02 -1.10
N ASP A 84 4.90 -6.20 -2.33
CA ASP A 84 4.86 -7.50 -3.01
C ASP A 84 5.58 -8.57 -2.17
N ALA A 85 6.76 -8.23 -1.65
CA ALA A 85 7.54 -9.15 -0.81
C ALA A 85 6.82 -9.47 0.51
N LEU A 86 6.17 -8.49 1.11
CA LEU A 86 5.38 -8.70 2.33
C LEU A 86 4.22 -9.67 2.09
N CYS A 87 3.51 -9.50 0.99
CA CYS A 87 2.39 -10.39 0.62
C CYS A 87 2.88 -11.81 0.43
N GLU A 88 3.99 -12.00 -0.28
CA GLU A 88 4.56 -13.33 -0.50
C GLU A 88 4.96 -13.99 0.83
N MET A 89 5.64 -13.24 1.69
CA MET A 89 6.09 -13.73 3.00
C MET A 89 4.91 -14.16 3.90
N ASN A 90 3.77 -13.50 3.78
CA ASN A 90 2.60 -13.74 4.64
C ASN A 90 1.54 -14.63 3.98
N GLY A 91 1.81 -15.20 2.82
CA GLY A 91 0.87 -16.07 2.13
C GLY A 91 -0.37 -15.35 1.63
N ILE A 92 -0.25 -14.07 1.33
CA ILE A 92 -1.35 -13.25 0.82
C ILE A 92 -1.31 -13.29 -0.70
N ALA A 93 -2.43 -13.66 -1.33
CA ALA A 93 -2.53 -13.69 -2.78
C ALA A 93 -2.81 -12.28 -3.32
N VAL A 94 -1.99 -11.82 -4.26
CA VAL A 94 -2.24 -10.58 -4.99
C VAL A 94 -3.11 -10.94 -6.19
N ARG A 95 -4.40 -10.59 -6.13
CA ARG A 95 -5.37 -10.86 -7.19
C ARG A 95 -5.21 -9.89 -8.34
N GLU A 96 -4.94 -8.63 -8.01
CA GLU A 96 -4.76 -7.57 -8.99
C GLU A 96 -3.93 -6.44 -8.38
N ARG A 97 -3.08 -5.85 -9.19
CA ARG A 97 -2.32 -4.65 -8.80
C ARG A 97 -2.45 -3.61 -9.91
N LEU A 98 -2.85 -2.40 -9.53
CA LEU A 98 -2.90 -1.26 -10.42
C LEU A 98 -1.99 -0.17 -9.86
N ALA A 99 -1.17 0.42 -10.71
CA ALA A 99 -0.23 1.45 -10.32
C ALA A 99 -0.49 2.70 -11.17
N PHE A 100 -0.52 3.86 -10.53
CA PHE A 100 -0.92 5.11 -11.18
C PHE A 100 0.09 6.21 -10.92
N ASP A 101 0.22 7.12 -11.88
CA ASP A 101 0.88 8.42 -11.69
C ASP A 101 0.01 9.50 -12.31
N GLU A 102 -0.39 10.50 -11.51
CA GLU A 102 -1.28 11.58 -11.91
C GLU A 102 -2.55 11.07 -12.61
N GLY A 103 -3.12 9.99 -12.05
CA GLY A 103 -4.33 9.37 -12.58
C GLY A 103 -4.13 8.50 -13.80
N LYS A 104 -2.89 8.34 -14.29
CA LYS A 104 -2.58 7.50 -15.44
C LYS A 104 -2.06 6.14 -14.98
N LEU A 105 -2.56 5.07 -15.60
CA LEU A 105 -2.12 3.71 -15.31
C LEU A 105 -0.70 3.50 -15.84
N MET A 106 0.20 3.04 -14.95
CA MET A 106 1.59 2.74 -15.28
C MET A 106 1.76 1.24 -15.42
N LEU A 107 1.96 0.77 -16.66
CA LEU A 107 2.14 -0.65 -16.97
C LEU A 107 3.60 -1.07 -16.90
N ASP A 108 4.53 -0.16 -17.25
CA ASP A 108 5.96 -0.43 -17.25
C ASP A 108 6.60 0.13 -15.98
N GLU A 109 7.50 -0.63 -15.37
CA GLU A 109 8.29 -0.23 -14.20
C GLU A 109 7.46 0.52 -13.15
N PRO A 110 6.36 -0.08 -12.65
CA PRO A 110 5.46 0.64 -11.74
C PRO A 110 6.14 1.06 -10.43
N ASN A 111 7.12 0.28 -9.95
CA ASN A 111 7.83 0.61 -8.72
C ASN A 111 8.62 1.92 -8.85
N PHE A 112 9.02 2.29 -10.05
CA PHE A 112 9.79 3.51 -10.33
C PHE A 112 8.88 4.65 -10.83
N LEU A 113 7.90 4.33 -11.65
CA LEU A 113 7.11 5.34 -12.37
C LEU A 113 5.76 5.65 -11.73
N ALA A 114 5.28 4.82 -10.79
CA ALA A 114 3.98 5.05 -10.16
C ALA A 114 4.12 5.75 -8.82
N SER A 115 3.26 6.73 -8.56
CA SER A 115 3.22 7.44 -7.29
C SER A 115 2.24 6.80 -6.30
N VAL A 116 1.25 6.05 -6.78
CA VAL A 116 0.23 5.38 -5.96
C VAL A 116 0.00 3.97 -6.51
N ALA A 117 -0.23 3.02 -5.61
CA ALA A 117 -0.60 1.65 -5.97
C ALA A 117 -1.92 1.26 -5.31
N VAL A 118 -2.69 0.44 -6.02
CA VAL A 118 -3.94 -0.14 -5.54
C VAL A 118 -3.85 -1.66 -5.72
N TYR A 119 -4.11 -2.40 -4.64
CA TYR A 119 -4.04 -3.86 -4.65
C TYR A 119 -5.38 -4.46 -4.27
N ARG A 120 -5.75 -5.50 -4.98
CA ARG A 120 -6.84 -6.39 -4.58
C ARG A 120 -6.21 -7.70 -4.12
N LEU A 121 -6.42 -8.02 -2.86
CA LEU A 121 -5.76 -9.11 -2.15
C LEU A 121 -6.78 -10.19 -1.78
N GLY A 122 -6.31 -11.42 -1.67
CA GLY A 122 -7.12 -12.54 -1.23
C GLY A 122 -6.30 -13.49 -0.38
N ARG A 123 -6.99 -14.47 0.20
CA ARG A 123 -6.33 -15.53 0.96
C ARG A 123 -5.75 -16.58 0.00
N ASN A 124 -4.58 -17.10 0.33
CA ASN A 124 -4.03 -18.26 -0.34
C ASN A 124 -4.74 -19.53 0.16
N GLY A 125 -5.18 -20.32 -0.75
CA GLY A 125 -5.86 -21.58 -0.46
C GLY A 125 -7.35 -21.53 -0.61
#